data_9dbceb229115ef887970d9e8e41f3cf5
#
_entry.id   9dbceb229115ef887970d9e8e41f3cf5
#
_cell.length_a   1.000
_cell.length_b   1.000
_cell.length_c   1.000
_cell.angle_alpha   90.00
_cell.angle_beta   90.00
_cell.angle_gamma   90.00
#
_symmetry.space_group_name_H-M   'P 1'
#
loop_
_entity.id
_entity.type
_entity.pdbx_description
1 polymer ?
#
loop_
_entity_poly.entity_id
_entity_poly.type
_entity_poly.pdbx_seq_one_letter_code
_entity_poly.pdbx_strand_id
1 'polypeptide(L)'
;MIKPISLLVAAALSSLACFAGDVSKALGSGDFWNGSTTEVKNRYFVGCRYTEVDAQTWRMAPGSLTFGNLKTGEVLVNWNDDGVGSLRLMVYNKGDDGVVEADDYFEQLDAAVAALTEMAGAEPKKERADVKKTGVKTESWVWSWDGGAARLDAGYSGKRSKGNRPVRRKKKTADDEFEAEFIRVDLGPDAEAIALGGARDKVSRKDIKGSIQKDEEGNVWLDGVPMVDQGQKGYCVPATLARVFAFYGMDGVDQHALAALCDSSADGGTSNIDMEAAMDAICKKFPVKFTVLENYNTTIRELIPLYNKLAARKGKPSLSLMADPIGTADPALLRAVRAGKKSQVKKWLSAIKKNIDNGCPVIWSTTLGLYPETPAIPQARGGHMRLIIGYNMKEQTIIYTDSWGGGHEKKSMKAENALSMTNGRYTIRL
;
A
#
# COMPACT_ATOMS: atom_id res chain seq x y z
N MET A 1 25.09 27.60 -50.25
CA MET A 1 24.10 26.52 -49.95
C MET A 1 24.86 25.40 -49.25
N ILE A 2 24.80 25.39 -47.93
CA ILE A 2 25.39 24.35 -47.08
C ILE A 2 24.24 23.60 -46.42
N LYS A 3 24.09 22.32 -46.73
CA LYS A 3 23.08 21.44 -46.13
C LYS A 3 23.53 21.04 -44.73
N PRO A 4 22.63 21.03 -43.73
CA PRO A 4 22.97 20.49 -42.42
C PRO A 4 22.91 18.94 -42.46
N ILE A 5 23.99 18.32 -41.98
CA ILE A 5 24.09 16.88 -41.72
C ILE A 5 23.38 16.62 -40.40
N SER A 6 22.26 15.91 -40.47
CA SER A 6 21.55 15.40 -39.29
C SER A 6 22.32 14.21 -38.72
N LEU A 7 22.93 14.41 -37.55
CA LEU A 7 23.55 13.34 -36.79
C LEU A 7 22.44 12.59 -36.04
N LEU A 8 22.02 11.44 -36.52
CA LEU A 8 21.19 10.47 -35.81
C LEU A 8 22.11 9.78 -34.79
N VAL A 9 22.01 10.19 -33.52
CA VAL A 9 22.55 9.44 -32.40
C VAL A 9 21.55 8.31 -32.10
N ALA A 10 21.81 7.14 -32.65
CA ALA A 10 21.20 5.90 -32.26
C ALA A 10 21.73 5.57 -30.84
N ALA A 11 20.95 5.85 -29.81
CA ALA A 11 21.19 5.33 -28.47
C ALA A 11 20.99 3.80 -28.53
N ALA A 12 22.09 3.07 -28.68
CA ALA A 12 22.10 1.64 -28.41
C ALA A 12 21.80 1.43 -26.92
N LEU A 13 20.54 1.15 -26.60
CA LEU A 13 20.16 0.52 -25.36
C LEU A 13 20.77 -0.90 -25.41
N SER A 14 22.03 -1.02 -24.96
CA SER A 14 22.58 -2.30 -24.56
C SER A 14 21.70 -2.78 -23.38
N SER A 15 20.84 -3.76 -23.64
CA SER A 15 20.24 -4.61 -22.64
C SER A 15 21.39 -5.34 -21.93
N LEU A 16 21.96 -4.71 -20.91
CA LEU A 16 22.72 -5.43 -19.89
C LEU A 16 21.74 -6.45 -19.33
N ALA A 17 21.89 -7.71 -19.69
CA ALA A 17 21.26 -8.82 -19.03
C ALA A 17 21.67 -8.69 -17.55
N CYS A 18 20.75 -8.20 -16.74
CA CYS A 18 20.92 -8.19 -15.30
C CYS A 18 20.97 -9.67 -14.90
N PHE A 19 22.10 -10.14 -14.43
CA PHE A 19 22.18 -11.48 -13.86
C PHE A 19 21.30 -11.47 -12.62
N ALA A 20 20.10 -12.04 -12.77
CA ALA A 20 19.20 -12.26 -11.64
C ALA A 20 19.89 -13.22 -10.67
N GLY A 21 20.06 -12.79 -9.43
CA GLY A 21 20.56 -13.67 -8.38
C GLY A 21 19.49 -14.70 -8.03
N ASP A 22 19.76 -15.99 -8.25
CA ASP A 22 18.88 -17.06 -7.76
C ASP A 22 19.16 -17.32 -6.28
N VAL A 23 18.23 -16.91 -5.44
CA VAL A 23 18.34 -17.08 -3.98
C VAL A 23 17.81 -18.43 -3.48
N SER A 24 17.15 -19.25 -4.31
CA SER A 24 16.58 -20.53 -3.88
C SER A 24 17.63 -21.47 -3.29
N LYS A 25 18.81 -21.52 -3.90
CA LYS A 25 19.94 -22.34 -3.41
C LYS A 25 20.60 -21.80 -2.16
N ALA A 26 20.58 -20.46 -2.00
CA ALA A 26 21.18 -19.77 -0.85
C ALA A 26 20.36 -20.00 0.43
N LEU A 27 19.04 -20.06 0.30
CA LEU A 27 18.11 -20.22 1.43
C LEU A 27 18.27 -21.56 2.16
N GLY A 28 18.74 -22.60 1.46
CA GLY A 28 19.00 -23.89 2.05
C GLY A 28 20.34 -24.01 2.80
N SER A 29 21.26 -23.03 2.65
CA SER A 29 22.62 -23.11 3.21
C SER A 29 22.79 -22.46 4.58
N GLY A 30 21.80 -21.74 5.09
CA GLY A 30 21.91 -20.96 6.32
C GLY A 30 22.79 -19.70 6.20
N ASP A 31 23.79 -19.69 5.31
CA ASP A 31 24.71 -18.56 5.10
C ASP A 31 24.00 -17.28 4.67
N PHE A 32 22.84 -17.42 4.01
CA PHE A 32 22.07 -16.30 3.54
C PHE A 32 21.48 -15.46 4.70
N TRP A 33 21.03 -16.15 5.74
CA TRP A 33 20.42 -15.51 6.92
C TRP A 33 21.43 -15.01 7.92
N ASN A 34 22.58 -15.72 8.06
CA ASN A 34 23.59 -15.47 9.08
C ASN A 34 24.77 -14.61 8.58
N GLY A 35 24.79 -14.26 7.30
CA GLY A 35 25.84 -13.41 6.72
C GLY A 35 25.58 -11.95 7.03
N SER A 36 26.63 -11.18 7.31
CA SER A 36 26.52 -9.73 7.45
C SER A 36 25.88 -9.09 6.21
N THR A 37 25.21 -7.96 6.40
CA THR A 37 24.57 -7.21 5.31
C THR A 37 25.52 -6.99 4.11
N THR A 38 26.80 -6.70 4.37
CA THR A 38 27.83 -6.49 3.32
C THR A 38 28.13 -7.78 2.57
N GLU A 39 28.29 -8.90 3.26
CA GLU A 39 28.57 -10.20 2.62
C GLU A 39 27.41 -10.68 1.78
N VAL A 40 26.20 -10.60 2.31
CA VAL A 40 24.98 -10.99 1.57
C VAL A 40 24.77 -10.12 0.34
N LYS A 41 24.95 -8.80 0.45
CA LYS A 41 24.90 -7.88 -0.68
C LYS A 41 25.90 -8.25 -1.77
N ASN A 42 27.14 -8.48 -1.39
CA ASN A 42 28.22 -8.77 -2.33
C ASN A 42 28.12 -10.17 -2.95
N ARG A 43 27.44 -11.11 -2.31
CA ARG A 43 27.33 -12.48 -2.78
C ARG A 43 26.05 -12.75 -3.56
N TYR A 44 24.90 -12.21 -3.10
CA TYR A 44 23.58 -12.58 -3.62
C TYR A 44 22.87 -11.44 -4.37
N PHE A 45 23.23 -10.18 -4.12
CA PHE A 45 22.54 -9.02 -4.71
C PHE A 45 23.43 -8.23 -5.69
N VAL A 46 24.51 -8.83 -6.17
CA VAL A 46 25.42 -8.19 -7.17
C VAL A 46 24.62 -7.87 -8.44
N GLY A 47 24.64 -6.60 -8.85
CA GLY A 47 23.95 -6.15 -10.04
C GLY A 47 22.42 -6.01 -9.90
N CYS A 48 21.85 -6.37 -8.75
CA CYS A 48 20.45 -6.15 -8.47
C CYS A 48 20.15 -4.66 -8.32
N ARG A 49 19.04 -4.22 -8.92
CA ARG A 49 18.52 -2.87 -8.73
C ARG A 49 17.46 -2.91 -7.63
N TYR A 50 17.50 -1.94 -6.73
CA TYR A 50 16.53 -1.83 -5.65
C TYR A 50 16.21 -0.37 -5.33
N THR A 51 15.12 -0.17 -4.60
CA THR A 51 14.71 1.09 -3.99
C THR A 51 14.59 0.87 -2.49
N GLU A 52 15.14 1.76 -1.68
CA GLU A 52 14.95 1.74 -0.24
C GLU A 52 13.51 2.19 0.08
N VAL A 53 12.75 1.30 0.71
CA VAL A 53 11.40 1.59 1.20
C VAL A 53 11.49 2.34 2.52
N ASP A 54 12.37 1.87 3.41
CA ASP A 54 12.78 2.48 4.65
C ASP A 54 14.22 2.02 5.00
N ALA A 55 14.70 2.33 6.21
CA ALA A 55 16.05 2.00 6.64
C ALA A 55 16.34 0.48 6.68
N GLN A 56 15.31 -0.35 6.80
CA GLN A 56 15.44 -1.80 6.95
C GLN A 56 14.80 -2.59 5.81
N THR A 57 14.14 -1.95 4.86
CA THR A 57 13.40 -2.64 3.80
C THR A 57 13.81 -2.17 2.43
N TRP A 58 14.22 -3.10 1.58
CA TRP A 58 14.49 -2.83 0.17
C TRP A 58 13.44 -3.50 -0.71
N ARG A 59 12.97 -2.75 -1.69
CA ARG A 59 12.19 -3.28 -2.81
C ARG A 59 13.13 -3.53 -3.99
N MET A 60 13.25 -4.77 -4.40
CA MET A 60 14.01 -5.17 -5.57
C MET A 60 13.24 -4.81 -6.85
N ALA A 61 13.95 -4.38 -7.88
CA ALA A 61 13.34 -4.19 -9.19
C ALA A 61 12.86 -5.55 -9.75
N PRO A 62 11.72 -5.59 -10.46
CA PRO A 62 11.21 -6.83 -11.06
C PRO A 62 12.29 -7.56 -11.87
N GLY A 63 12.40 -8.87 -11.69
CA GLY A 63 13.41 -9.70 -12.34
C GLY A 63 14.85 -9.55 -11.84
N SER A 64 15.10 -8.74 -10.79
CA SER A 64 16.44 -8.62 -10.19
C SER A 64 16.80 -9.79 -9.28
N LEU A 65 15.81 -10.48 -8.73
CA LEU A 65 15.96 -11.72 -7.99
C LEU A 65 15.08 -12.80 -8.61
N THR A 66 15.57 -14.02 -8.61
CA THR A 66 14.81 -15.21 -8.99
C THR A 66 14.78 -16.19 -7.84
N PHE A 67 13.76 -17.03 -7.81
CA PHE A 67 13.58 -18.08 -6.84
C PHE A 67 13.33 -19.40 -7.62
N GLY A 68 14.42 -20.05 -8.04
CA GLY A 68 14.35 -21.17 -8.95
C GLY A 68 13.59 -20.80 -10.23
N ASN A 69 12.59 -21.59 -10.56
CA ASN A 69 11.72 -21.39 -11.73
C ASN A 69 10.47 -20.55 -11.44
N LEU A 70 10.30 -20.03 -10.21
CA LEU A 70 9.14 -19.19 -9.90
C LEU A 70 9.25 -17.84 -10.57
N LYS A 71 8.17 -17.42 -11.22
CA LYS A 71 7.96 -16.04 -11.60
C LYS A 71 7.83 -15.22 -10.32
N THR A 72 8.70 -14.24 -10.15
CA THR A 72 8.63 -13.28 -9.04
C THR A 72 8.34 -11.89 -9.59
N GLY A 73 7.29 -11.27 -9.08
CA GLY A 73 7.00 -9.86 -9.32
C GLY A 73 7.77 -8.97 -8.35
N GLU A 74 7.04 -8.40 -7.37
CA GLU A 74 7.65 -7.61 -6.29
C GLU A 74 8.41 -8.51 -5.31
N VAL A 75 9.63 -8.11 -4.95
CA VAL A 75 10.43 -8.74 -3.90
C VAL A 75 10.82 -7.69 -2.87
N LEU A 76 10.49 -7.92 -1.61
CA LEU A 76 10.95 -7.12 -0.49
C LEU A 76 12.01 -7.90 0.31
N VAL A 77 13.12 -7.23 0.62
CA VAL A 77 14.18 -7.75 1.48
C VAL A 77 14.14 -6.95 2.77
N ASN A 78 13.84 -7.61 3.88
CA ASN A 78 13.88 -6.98 5.20
C ASN A 78 15.22 -7.30 5.86
N TRP A 79 15.92 -6.25 6.27
CA TRP A 79 17.20 -6.30 6.94
C TRP A 79 17.01 -6.15 8.45
N ASN A 80 17.79 -6.87 9.22
CA ASN A 80 17.99 -6.65 10.65
C ASN A 80 19.46 -6.32 10.93
N ASP A 81 19.84 -6.18 12.19
CA ASP A 81 21.22 -5.83 12.58
C ASP A 81 22.22 -6.93 12.19
N ASP A 82 21.77 -8.18 12.07
CA ASP A 82 22.60 -9.35 11.80
C ASP A 82 22.66 -9.72 10.31
N GLY A 83 21.80 -9.14 9.44
CA GLY A 83 21.76 -9.46 8.01
C GLY A 83 20.35 -9.44 7.42
N VAL A 84 19.98 -10.47 6.62
CA VAL A 84 18.64 -10.60 6.07
C VAL A 84 17.71 -11.21 7.11
N GLY A 85 16.73 -10.43 7.58
CA GLY A 85 15.71 -10.91 8.52
C GLY A 85 14.61 -11.72 7.83
N SER A 86 14.16 -11.30 6.65
CA SER A 86 13.17 -12.03 5.86
C SER A 86 13.12 -11.56 4.41
N LEU A 87 12.55 -12.41 3.54
CA LEU A 87 12.19 -12.07 2.16
C LEU A 87 10.68 -12.21 1.98
N ARG A 88 10.07 -11.27 1.27
CA ARG A 88 8.69 -11.39 0.78
C ARG A 88 8.70 -11.36 -0.73
N LEU A 89 8.12 -12.38 -1.35
CA LEU A 89 8.03 -12.55 -2.79
C LEU A 89 6.55 -12.49 -3.18
N MET A 90 6.20 -11.67 -4.16
CA MET A 90 4.90 -11.72 -4.81
C MET A 90 5.04 -12.57 -6.08
N VAL A 91 4.38 -13.71 -6.11
CA VAL A 91 4.26 -14.56 -7.30
C VAL A 91 3.19 -14.00 -8.23
N TYR A 92 2.11 -13.54 -7.63
CA TYR A 92 1.02 -12.85 -8.31
C TYR A 92 0.38 -11.81 -7.38
N ASN A 93 0.03 -10.65 -7.92
CA ASN A 93 -0.94 -9.75 -7.31
C ASN A 93 -1.73 -9.00 -8.38
N LYS A 94 -3.03 -8.85 -8.15
CA LYS A 94 -3.96 -8.21 -9.09
C LYS A 94 -3.53 -6.78 -9.48
N GLY A 95 -2.89 -6.05 -8.56
CA GLY A 95 -2.49 -4.66 -8.77
C GLY A 95 -1.32 -4.47 -9.73
N ASP A 96 -0.40 -5.43 -9.83
CA ASP A 96 0.76 -5.35 -10.73
C ASP A 96 0.60 -6.23 -11.98
N ASP A 97 -0.04 -7.40 -11.83
CA ASP A 97 -0.16 -8.41 -12.89
C ASP A 97 -1.49 -8.33 -13.66
N GLY A 98 -2.44 -7.52 -13.18
CA GLY A 98 -3.78 -7.43 -13.76
C GLY A 98 -4.66 -8.64 -13.42
N VAL A 99 -5.78 -8.79 -14.12
CA VAL A 99 -6.74 -9.89 -13.95
C VAL A 99 -6.23 -11.13 -14.68
N VAL A 100 -6.30 -12.29 -14.04
CA VAL A 100 -5.93 -13.59 -14.62
C VAL A 100 -7.09 -14.59 -14.53
N GLU A 101 -7.14 -15.54 -15.44
CA GLU A 101 -8.10 -16.64 -15.41
C GLU A 101 -7.79 -17.63 -14.27
N ALA A 102 -8.80 -18.37 -13.85
CA ALA A 102 -8.66 -19.31 -12.73
C ALA A 102 -7.58 -20.35 -12.95
N ASP A 103 -7.49 -20.92 -14.18
CA ASP A 103 -6.53 -21.97 -14.49
C ASP A 103 -5.09 -21.44 -14.40
N ASP A 104 -4.81 -20.23 -14.92
CA ASP A 104 -3.49 -19.60 -14.87
C ASP A 104 -3.09 -19.24 -13.42
N TYR A 105 -4.04 -18.80 -12.61
CA TYR A 105 -3.79 -18.50 -11.19
C TYR A 105 -3.43 -19.77 -10.42
N PHE A 106 -4.21 -20.84 -10.58
CA PHE A 106 -3.96 -22.09 -9.87
C PHE A 106 -2.72 -22.83 -10.38
N GLU A 107 -2.34 -22.67 -11.65
CA GLU A 107 -1.06 -23.18 -12.18
C GLU A 107 0.12 -22.48 -11.48
N GLN A 108 0.09 -21.14 -11.34
CA GLN A 108 1.10 -20.39 -10.60
C GLN A 108 1.15 -20.78 -9.12
N LEU A 109 -0.01 -20.98 -8.49
CA LEU A 109 -0.11 -21.40 -7.10
C LEU A 109 0.47 -22.82 -6.90
N ASP A 110 0.08 -23.76 -7.74
CA ASP A 110 0.55 -25.15 -7.67
C ASP A 110 2.08 -25.22 -7.94
N ALA A 111 2.61 -24.43 -8.87
CA ALA A 111 4.05 -24.30 -9.11
C ALA A 111 4.81 -23.74 -7.90
N ALA A 112 4.24 -22.71 -7.24
CA ALA A 112 4.85 -22.12 -6.04
C ALA A 112 4.87 -23.12 -4.86
N VAL A 113 3.78 -23.85 -4.65
CA VAL A 113 3.70 -24.91 -3.62
C VAL A 113 4.73 -26.01 -3.91
N ALA A 114 4.84 -26.47 -5.17
CA ALA A 114 5.79 -27.50 -5.56
C ALA A 114 7.25 -27.07 -5.33
N ALA A 115 7.62 -25.85 -5.75
CA ALA A 115 8.97 -25.31 -5.56
C ALA A 115 9.37 -25.19 -4.09
N LEU A 116 8.46 -24.74 -3.24
CA LEU A 116 8.70 -24.63 -1.80
C LEU A 116 8.76 -26.00 -1.11
N THR A 117 7.95 -26.96 -1.55
CA THR A 117 7.98 -28.35 -1.05
C THR A 117 9.30 -29.03 -1.42
N GLU A 118 9.78 -28.86 -2.66
CA GLU A 118 11.09 -29.38 -3.09
C GLU A 118 12.23 -28.76 -2.27
N MET A 119 12.21 -27.42 -2.08
CA MET A 119 13.23 -26.72 -1.31
C MET A 119 13.24 -27.15 0.16
N ALA A 120 12.08 -27.26 0.78
CA ALA A 120 11.95 -27.65 2.18
C ALA A 120 12.23 -29.15 2.43
N GLY A 121 12.13 -29.99 1.40
CA GLY A 121 12.22 -31.43 1.52
C GLY A 121 11.13 -32.07 2.39
N ALA A 122 10.02 -31.35 2.63
CA ALA A 122 8.92 -31.76 3.50
C ALA A 122 7.58 -31.18 3.01
N GLU A 123 6.50 -31.90 3.30
CA GLU A 123 5.14 -31.45 3.01
C GLU A 123 4.73 -30.28 3.91
N PRO A 124 3.96 -29.29 3.40
CA PRO A 124 3.53 -28.15 4.18
C PRO A 124 2.40 -28.47 5.15
N LYS A 125 2.35 -27.76 6.25
CA LYS A 125 1.14 -27.62 7.06
C LYS A 125 0.19 -26.66 6.35
N LYS A 126 -1.01 -27.13 6.00
CA LYS A 126 -2.03 -26.29 5.33
C LYS A 126 -3.01 -25.71 6.34
N GLU A 127 -3.27 -24.42 6.21
CA GLU A 127 -4.29 -23.67 6.96
C GLU A 127 -5.25 -22.99 5.98
N ARG A 128 -6.49 -22.78 6.40
CA ARG A 128 -7.49 -22.08 5.59
C ARG A 128 -8.25 -21.07 6.42
N ALA A 129 -8.40 -19.86 5.88
CA ALA A 129 -9.24 -18.82 6.44
C ALA A 129 -10.23 -18.32 5.37
N ASP A 130 -11.54 -18.42 5.65
CA ASP A 130 -12.58 -17.89 4.77
C ASP A 130 -13.12 -16.57 5.33
N VAL A 131 -13.08 -15.51 4.50
CA VAL A 131 -13.70 -14.22 4.85
C VAL A 131 -15.11 -14.19 4.28
N LYS A 132 -16.08 -14.70 5.02
CA LYS A 132 -17.47 -14.91 4.57
C LYS A 132 -18.18 -13.69 3.98
N LYS A 133 -17.83 -12.47 4.37
CA LYS A 133 -18.52 -11.25 3.91
C LYS A 133 -18.04 -10.72 2.56
N THR A 134 -16.77 -10.91 2.25
CA THR A 134 -16.16 -10.43 0.99
C THR A 134 -16.07 -11.52 -0.07
N GLY A 135 -16.40 -12.76 0.28
CA GLY A 135 -16.20 -13.92 -0.59
C GLY A 135 -14.74 -14.32 -0.79
N VAL A 136 -13.79 -13.52 -0.30
CA VAL A 136 -12.35 -13.80 -0.42
C VAL A 136 -11.97 -14.96 0.50
N LYS A 137 -11.31 -15.95 -0.07
CA LYS A 137 -10.70 -17.07 0.63
C LYS A 137 -9.22 -16.84 0.72
N THR A 138 -8.63 -17.14 1.85
CA THR A 138 -7.17 -17.18 2.01
C THR A 138 -6.78 -18.59 2.39
N GLU A 139 -5.92 -19.20 1.60
CA GLU A 139 -5.29 -20.48 1.90
C GLU A 139 -3.83 -20.22 2.23
N SER A 140 -3.30 -20.92 3.23
CA SER A 140 -1.92 -20.76 3.70
C SER A 140 -1.23 -22.11 3.80
N TRP A 141 0.03 -22.17 3.39
CA TRP A 141 0.92 -23.34 3.51
C TRP A 141 2.17 -22.90 4.25
N VAL A 142 2.61 -23.67 5.22
CA VAL A 142 3.78 -23.38 6.04
C VAL A 142 4.74 -24.54 5.99
N TRP A 143 6.00 -24.29 5.69
CA TRP A 143 7.12 -25.21 5.71
C TRP A 143 8.15 -24.76 6.75
N SER A 144 8.84 -25.70 7.33
CA SER A 144 10.01 -25.47 8.16
C SER A 144 11.05 -26.55 7.87
N TRP A 145 12.31 -26.15 7.77
CA TRP A 145 13.45 -27.03 7.54
C TRP A 145 14.63 -26.57 8.38
N ASP A 146 15.73 -27.31 8.38
CA ASP A 146 16.94 -26.89 9.08
C ASP A 146 17.55 -25.65 8.38
N GLY A 147 17.56 -24.54 9.09
CA GLY A 147 18.07 -23.24 8.62
C GLY A 147 17.06 -22.38 7.85
N GLY A 148 15.74 -22.67 7.91
CA GLY A 148 14.75 -21.80 7.29
C GLY A 148 13.30 -22.18 7.48
N ALA A 149 12.42 -21.26 7.11
CA ALA A 149 10.99 -21.46 7.03
C ALA A 149 10.39 -20.70 5.86
N ALA A 150 9.27 -21.20 5.35
CA ALA A 150 8.48 -20.54 4.32
C ALA A 150 7.00 -20.53 4.67
N ARG A 151 6.32 -19.44 4.30
CA ARG A 151 4.87 -19.34 4.31
C ARG A 151 4.39 -18.86 2.95
N LEU A 152 3.45 -19.57 2.35
CA LEU A 152 2.75 -19.14 1.16
C LEU A 152 1.30 -18.82 1.55
N ASP A 153 0.83 -17.64 1.18
CA ASP A 153 -0.57 -17.23 1.31
C ASP A 153 -1.15 -16.94 -0.08
N ALA A 154 -2.31 -17.50 -0.36
CA ALA A 154 -3.05 -17.32 -1.61
C ALA A 154 -4.44 -16.77 -1.32
N GLY A 155 -4.79 -15.61 -1.93
CA GLY A 155 -6.08 -14.95 -1.80
C GLY A 155 -6.85 -15.00 -3.12
N TYR A 156 -8.12 -15.43 -3.08
CA TYR A 156 -9.02 -15.45 -4.25
C TYR A 156 -10.49 -15.50 -3.82
N SER A 157 -11.41 -15.12 -4.71
CA SER A 157 -12.86 -15.34 -4.53
C SER A 157 -13.40 -16.36 -5.55
N GLY A 158 -14.66 -16.77 -5.40
CA GLY A 158 -15.28 -17.76 -6.29
C GLY A 158 -14.81 -19.20 -6.04
N LYS A 159 -14.86 -20.04 -7.06
CA LYS A 159 -14.55 -21.49 -6.96
C LYS A 159 -13.54 -21.92 -8.01
N ARG A 160 -12.57 -22.75 -7.61
CA ARG A 160 -11.71 -23.48 -8.55
C ARG A 160 -12.59 -24.37 -9.44
N SER A 161 -12.58 -24.14 -10.74
CA SER A 161 -13.24 -25.02 -11.71
C SER A 161 -12.58 -26.39 -11.68
N LYS A 162 -13.29 -27.40 -11.24
CA LYS A 162 -12.78 -28.79 -11.33
C LYS A 162 -13.07 -29.30 -12.75
N GLY A 163 -12.10 -29.09 -13.67
CA GLY A 163 -12.04 -29.75 -14.97
C GLY A 163 -13.27 -29.56 -15.88
N ASN A 164 -13.07 -29.66 -17.18
CA ASN A 164 -14.03 -29.57 -18.27
C ASN A 164 -15.33 -30.40 -18.08
N ARG A 165 -16.27 -29.91 -17.27
CA ARG A 165 -17.66 -30.32 -17.36
C ARG A 165 -18.46 -29.17 -17.97
N PRO A 166 -19.15 -29.38 -19.10
CA PRO A 166 -20.03 -28.34 -19.65
C PRO A 166 -21.11 -28.04 -18.62
N VAL A 167 -20.98 -26.88 -17.97
CA VAL A 167 -21.96 -26.38 -17.00
C VAL A 167 -23.22 -26.05 -17.79
N ARG A 168 -24.31 -26.82 -17.57
CA ARG A 168 -25.65 -26.40 -17.94
C ARG A 168 -25.85 -24.97 -17.44
N ARG A 169 -26.17 -24.03 -18.37
CA ARG A 169 -26.43 -22.61 -18.11
C ARG A 169 -27.45 -22.43 -16.97
N LYS A 170 -27.02 -22.45 -15.73
CA LYS A 170 -27.71 -21.74 -14.63
C LYS A 170 -27.24 -20.29 -14.68
N LYS A 171 -28.15 -19.33 -14.48
CA LYS A 171 -27.76 -17.92 -14.29
C LYS A 171 -26.61 -17.90 -13.29
N LYS A 172 -25.42 -17.41 -13.72
CA LYS A 172 -24.28 -17.14 -12.83
C LYS A 172 -24.76 -16.12 -11.81
N THR A 173 -24.65 -16.43 -10.54
CA THR A 173 -24.71 -15.44 -9.46
C THR A 173 -23.34 -14.82 -9.32
N ALA A 174 -23.26 -13.58 -8.86
CA ALA A 174 -21.97 -12.87 -8.63
C ALA A 174 -20.98 -13.68 -7.77
N ASP A 175 -21.48 -14.60 -6.92
CA ASP A 175 -20.67 -15.49 -6.06
C ASP A 175 -19.99 -16.66 -6.81
N ASP A 176 -20.26 -16.86 -8.09
CA ASP A 176 -19.70 -17.94 -8.90
C ASP A 176 -18.55 -17.49 -9.82
N GLU A 177 -18.27 -16.20 -9.91
CA GLU A 177 -17.18 -15.66 -10.72
C GLU A 177 -15.88 -15.71 -9.95
N PHE A 178 -14.86 -16.35 -10.55
CA PHE A 178 -13.53 -16.43 -9.95
C PHE A 178 -12.82 -15.09 -10.08
N GLU A 179 -12.18 -14.65 -9.01
CA GLU A 179 -11.30 -13.49 -9.00
C GLU A 179 -10.04 -13.79 -8.20
N ALA A 180 -8.90 -13.69 -8.86
CA ALA A 180 -7.58 -13.84 -8.27
C ALA A 180 -7.18 -12.53 -7.56
N GLU A 181 -6.64 -12.64 -6.33
CA GLU A 181 -6.21 -11.48 -5.57
C GLU A 181 -4.70 -11.41 -5.42
N PHE A 182 -4.10 -12.45 -4.82
CA PHE A 182 -2.65 -12.52 -4.64
C PHE A 182 -2.14 -13.94 -4.38
N ILE A 183 -0.85 -14.16 -4.69
CA ILE A 183 -0.03 -15.29 -4.24
C ILE A 183 1.26 -14.69 -3.68
N ARG A 184 1.49 -14.85 -2.38
CA ARG A 184 2.62 -14.29 -1.66
C ARG A 184 3.40 -15.38 -0.95
N VAL A 185 4.73 -15.28 -0.98
CA VAL A 185 5.65 -16.14 -0.25
C VAL A 185 6.47 -15.28 0.71
N ASP A 186 6.44 -15.61 1.98
CA ASP A 186 7.32 -15.08 3.01
C ASP A 186 8.36 -16.16 3.36
N LEU A 187 9.64 -15.79 3.39
CA LEU A 187 10.78 -16.65 3.69
C LEU A 187 11.59 -16.05 4.81
N GLY A 188 12.08 -16.86 5.72
CA GLY A 188 12.87 -16.41 6.86
C GLY A 188 13.77 -17.51 7.43
N PRO A 189 14.67 -17.16 8.36
CA PRO A 189 15.54 -18.12 9.03
C PRO A 189 14.77 -19.14 9.88
N ASP A 190 13.57 -18.78 10.32
CA ASP A 190 12.71 -19.63 11.16
C ASP A 190 11.23 -19.26 11.02
N ALA A 191 10.37 -20.00 11.71
CA ALA A 191 8.93 -19.79 11.69
C ALA A 191 8.49 -18.46 12.34
N GLU A 192 9.27 -17.88 13.23
CA GLU A 192 8.98 -16.60 13.88
C GLU A 192 9.19 -15.42 12.91
N ALA A 193 10.24 -15.47 12.11
CA ALA A 193 10.54 -14.47 11.09
C ALA A 193 9.48 -14.37 9.99
N ILE A 194 8.75 -15.47 9.71
CA ILE A 194 7.69 -15.53 8.70
C ILE A 194 6.28 -15.50 9.30
N ALA A 195 6.15 -15.44 10.63
CA ALA A 195 4.85 -15.34 11.27
C ALA A 195 4.16 -14.03 10.85
N LEU A 196 2.98 -14.14 10.25
CA LEU A 196 2.12 -12.97 10.01
C LEU A 196 1.70 -12.40 11.36
N GLY A 197 2.22 -11.22 11.68
CA GLY A 197 2.03 -10.62 13.00
C GLY A 197 2.83 -11.39 14.05
N GLY A 198 4.15 -11.44 13.89
CA GLY A 198 5.02 -11.75 15.00
C GLY A 198 4.49 -11.02 16.22
N ALA A 199 4.35 -11.72 17.35
CA ALA A 199 3.69 -11.20 18.54
C ALA A 199 4.42 -9.94 19.03
N ARG A 200 4.21 -8.81 18.36
CA ARG A 200 4.43 -7.53 19.02
C ARG A 200 3.48 -7.52 20.20
N ASP A 201 4.01 -7.23 21.36
CA ASP A 201 3.21 -7.03 22.57
C ASP A 201 2.00 -6.19 22.20
N LYS A 202 0.80 -6.60 22.67
CA LYS A 202 -0.45 -5.88 22.38
C LYS A 202 -0.25 -4.41 22.64
N VAL A 203 -0.17 -3.62 21.57
CA VAL A 203 -0.01 -2.16 21.67
C VAL A 203 -1.20 -1.60 22.43
N SER A 204 -0.93 -1.04 23.59
CA SER A 204 -1.98 -0.42 24.42
C SER A 204 -2.22 1.03 23.99
N ARG A 205 -3.35 1.59 24.34
CA ARG A 205 -3.60 3.03 24.15
C ARG A 205 -2.57 3.93 24.82
N LYS A 206 -1.90 3.44 25.87
CA LYS A 206 -0.81 4.16 26.54
C LYS A 206 0.44 4.21 25.66
N ASP A 207 0.76 3.10 25.03
CA ASP A 207 1.93 3.00 24.13
C ASP A 207 1.74 3.90 22.92
N ILE A 208 0.53 3.90 22.32
CA ILE A 208 0.18 4.80 21.22
C ILE A 208 0.31 6.27 21.63
N LYS A 209 -0.12 6.65 22.84
CA LYS A 209 0.10 8.02 23.33
C LYS A 209 1.57 8.33 23.58
N GLY A 210 2.37 7.34 23.91
CA GLY A 210 3.82 7.44 24.04
C GLY A 210 4.53 7.77 22.71
N SER A 211 3.90 7.46 21.57
CA SER A 211 4.45 7.81 20.25
C SER A 211 4.31 9.31 19.89
N ILE A 212 3.58 10.11 20.68
CA ILE A 212 3.39 11.53 20.40
C ILE A 212 4.67 12.29 20.71
N GLN A 213 5.29 12.85 19.69
CA GLN A 213 6.48 13.70 19.78
C GLN A 213 6.12 15.18 19.65
N LYS A 214 6.96 16.03 20.21
CA LYS A 214 6.85 17.49 20.11
C LYS A 214 8.24 18.10 20.00
N ASP A 215 8.38 19.12 19.18
CA ASP A 215 9.60 19.92 19.10
C ASP A 215 9.42 21.38 19.59
N GLU A 216 10.52 22.12 19.62
CA GLU A 216 10.56 23.53 20.07
C GLU A 216 9.85 24.48 19.08
N GLU A 217 9.74 24.09 17.81
CA GLU A 217 9.04 24.83 16.77
C GLU A 217 7.51 24.73 16.91
N GLY A 218 7.03 23.83 17.78
CA GLY A 218 5.61 23.59 18.06
C GLY A 218 4.96 22.57 17.13
N ASN A 219 5.77 21.77 16.43
CA ASN A 219 5.27 20.61 15.73
C ASN A 219 4.89 19.52 16.73
N VAL A 220 3.78 18.84 16.48
CA VAL A 220 3.31 17.69 17.24
C VAL A 220 2.99 16.59 16.24
N TRP A 221 3.59 15.39 16.43
CA TRP A 221 3.36 14.28 15.49
C TRP A 221 3.38 12.92 16.17
N LEU A 222 2.81 11.93 15.49
CA LEU A 222 2.91 10.51 15.86
C LEU A 222 4.17 9.97 15.23
N ASP A 223 5.07 9.47 16.06
CA ASP A 223 6.28 8.78 15.66
C ASP A 223 6.05 7.28 15.51
N GLY A 224 6.90 6.60 14.74
CA GLY A 224 6.81 5.16 14.58
C GLY A 224 5.64 4.66 13.71
N VAL A 225 5.00 5.54 12.91
CA VAL A 225 4.03 5.08 11.90
C VAL A 225 4.77 4.35 10.78
N PRO A 226 4.58 3.02 10.60
CA PRO A 226 5.40 2.24 9.68
C PRO A 226 5.21 2.70 8.23
N MET A 227 6.26 2.57 7.41
CA MET A 227 6.15 2.71 5.96
C MET A 227 5.61 1.40 5.37
N VAL A 228 4.61 1.52 4.50
CA VAL A 228 4.20 0.47 3.58
C VAL A 228 4.19 1.11 2.21
N ASP A 229 5.14 0.73 1.37
CA ASP A 229 5.23 1.26 0.02
C ASP A 229 4.21 0.54 -0.88
N GLN A 230 3.34 1.32 -1.52
CA GLN A 230 2.32 0.79 -2.43
C GLN A 230 2.88 0.29 -3.78
N GLY A 231 4.11 0.66 -4.13
CA GLY A 231 4.68 0.40 -5.45
C GLY A 231 4.09 1.28 -6.54
N GLN A 232 4.04 0.75 -7.75
CA GLN A 232 3.50 1.45 -8.93
C GLN A 232 1.98 1.25 -9.12
N LYS A 233 1.37 0.42 -8.29
CA LYS A 233 -0.06 0.04 -8.34
C LYS A 233 -0.96 1.01 -7.60
N GLY A 234 -2.26 0.97 -7.88
CA GLY A 234 -3.29 1.81 -7.25
C GLY A 234 -3.60 1.48 -5.78
N TYR A 235 -2.63 1.02 -4.99
CA TYR A 235 -2.80 0.53 -3.62
C TYR A 235 -2.65 1.61 -2.53
N CYS A 236 -2.85 2.88 -2.84
CA CYS A 236 -2.76 3.95 -1.83
C CYS A 236 -3.72 3.75 -0.64
N VAL A 237 -4.94 3.26 -0.87
CA VAL A 237 -5.91 2.96 0.20
C VAL A 237 -5.46 1.74 1.01
N PRO A 238 -5.25 0.56 0.42
CA PRO A 238 -4.77 -0.62 1.15
C PRO A 238 -3.47 -0.38 1.92
N ALA A 239 -2.48 0.27 1.31
CA ALA A 239 -1.21 0.59 1.96
C ALA A 239 -1.41 1.54 3.16
N THR A 240 -2.23 2.58 3.00
CA THR A 240 -2.55 3.51 4.09
C THR A 240 -3.25 2.80 5.25
N LEU A 241 -4.20 1.90 4.97
CA LEU A 241 -4.87 1.09 6.00
C LEU A 241 -3.89 0.14 6.69
N ALA A 242 -3.03 -0.56 5.92
CA ALA A 242 -2.00 -1.45 6.47
C ALA A 242 -1.08 -0.72 7.45
N ARG A 243 -0.66 0.52 7.12
CA ARG A 243 0.16 1.37 8.00
C ARG A 243 -0.54 1.70 9.33
N VAL A 244 -1.85 1.99 9.28
CA VAL A 244 -2.62 2.26 10.50
C VAL A 244 -2.74 1.00 11.36
N PHE A 245 -2.99 -0.17 10.75
CA PHE A 245 -3.07 -1.44 11.47
C PHE A 245 -1.72 -1.82 12.07
N ALA A 246 -0.64 -1.72 11.31
CA ALA A 246 0.71 -1.98 11.80
C ALA A 246 1.13 -1.02 12.92
N PHE A 247 0.76 0.27 12.83
CA PHE A 247 0.97 1.24 13.92
C PHE A 247 0.26 0.84 15.22
N TYR A 248 -0.84 0.11 15.12
CA TYR A 248 -1.58 -0.45 16.26
C TYR A 248 -1.12 -1.86 16.65
N GLY A 249 0.00 -2.35 16.12
CA GLY A 249 0.54 -3.68 16.42
C GLY A 249 -0.26 -4.83 15.78
N MET A 250 -0.99 -4.56 14.70
CA MET A 250 -1.75 -5.55 13.94
C MET A 250 -1.04 -5.91 12.64
N ASP A 251 0.18 -6.42 12.74
CA ASP A 251 1.09 -6.64 11.61
C ASP A 251 0.64 -7.73 10.61
N GLY A 252 -0.34 -8.56 10.99
CA GLY A 252 -0.89 -9.62 10.12
C GLY A 252 -1.81 -9.13 9.00
N VAL A 253 -2.01 -7.80 8.86
CA VAL A 253 -2.92 -7.20 7.88
C VAL A 253 -2.11 -6.42 6.85
N ASP A 254 -1.71 -7.09 5.77
CA ASP A 254 -0.92 -6.44 4.72
C ASP A 254 -1.79 -5.74 3.65
N GLN A 255 -1.12 -4.97 2.78
CA GLN A 255 -1.80 -4.21 1.74
C GLN A 255 -2.53 -5.10 0.71
N HIS A 256 -2.05 -6.31 0.41
CA HIS A 256 -2.68 -7.19 -0.59
C HIS A 256 -3.98 -7.80 -0.03
N ALA A 257 -3.95 -8.26 1.22
CA ALA A 257 -5.16 -8.72 1.90
C ALA A 257 -6.20 -7.59 2.06
N LEU A 258 -5.74 -6.36 2.32
CA LEU A 258 -6.63 -5.20 2.38
C LEU A 258 -7.14 -4.78 1.00
N ALA A 259 -6.34 -4.90 -0.06
CA ALA A 259 -6.79 -4.66 -1.43
C ALA A 259 -7.94 -5.60 -1.82
N ALA A 260 -7.78 -6.89 -1.50
CA ALA A 260 -8.83 -7.89 -1.69
C ALA A 260 -10.12 -7.56 -0.90
N LEU A 261 -9.98 -7.10 0.36
CA LEU A 261 -11.13 -6.73 1.20
C LEU A 261 -11.82 -5.44 0.74
N CYS A 262 -11.07 -4.51 0.15
CA CYS A 262 -11.57 -3.22 -0.36
C CYS A 262 -12.00 -3.29 -1.82
N ASP A 263 -12.00 -4.46 -2.44
CA ASP A 263 -12.32 -4.64 -3.85
C ASP A 263 -11.51 -3.67 -4.75
N SER A 264 -10.21 -3.60 -4.47
CA SER A 264 -9.30 -2.72 -5.23
C SER A 264 -9.17 -3.23 -6.66
N SER A 265 -9.48 -2.37 -7.63
CA SER A 265 -9.33 -2.76 -9.04
C SER A 265 -7.86 -2.79 -9.46
N ALA A 266 -7.54 -3.61 -10.45
CA ALA A 266 -6.20 -3.69 -11.04
C ALA A 266 -5.75 -2.34 -11.62
N ASP A 267 -6.65 -1.62 -12.30
CA ASP A 267 -6.32 -0.41 -13.06
C ASP A 267 -6.71 0.89 -12.36
N GLY A 268 -7.68 0.88 -11.45
CA GLY A 268 -8.31 2.09 -10.91
C GLY A 268 -8.11 2.33 -9.41
N GLY A 269 -7.47 1.40 -8.70
CA GLY A 269 -7.30 1.50 -7.25
C GLY A 269 -8.60 1.28 -6.46
N THR A 270 -8.74 1.95 -5.31
CA THR A 270 -9.88 1.80 -4.40
C THR A 270 -10.63 3.13 -4.26
N SER A 271 -11.93 3.14 -4.48
CA SER A 271 -12.75 4.32 -4.23
C SER A 271 -12.98 4.54 -2.72
N ASN A 272 -13.32 5.77 -2.32
CA ASN A 272 -13.70 6.05 -0.94
C ASN A 272 -14.96 5.27 -0.51
N ILE A 273 -15.86 4.98 -1.44
CA ILE A 273 -17.10 4.24 -1.17
C ILE A 273 -16.78 2.77 -0.88
N ASP A 274 -15.92 2.15 -1.69
CA ASP A 274 -15.52 0.75 -1.51
C ASP A 274 -14.72 0.58 -0.22
N MET A 275 -13.81 1.52 0.09
CA MET A 275 -13.11 1.55 1.37
C MET A 275 -14.10 1.65 2.55
N GLU A 276 -15.06 2.59 2.51
CA GLU A 276 -16.05 2.76 3.59
C GLU A 276 -16.87 1.48 3.78
N ALA A 277 -17.28 0.82 2.69
CA ALA A 277 -18.02 -0.44 2.73
C ALA A 277 -17.17 -1.60 3.32
N ALA A 278 -15.89 -1.68 2.94
CA ALA A 278 -14.98 -2.68 3.45
C ALA A 278 -14.69 -2.51 4.95
N MET A 279 -14.62 -1.27 5.44
CA MET A 279 -14.31 -0.99 6.85
C MET A 279 -15.31 -1.62 7.83
N ASP A 280 -16.55 -1.80 7.46
CA ASP A 280 -17.54 -2.51 8.29
C ASP A 280 -17.18 -4.00 8.50
N ALA A 281 -16.62 -4.64 7.48
CA ALA A 281 -16.16 -6.02 7.55
C ALA A 281 -14.82 -6.13 8.33
N ILE A 282 -13.89 -5.20 8.06
CA ILE A 282 -12.58 -5.13 8.70
C ILE A 282 -12.74 -4.88 10.21
N CYS A 283 -13.54 -3.89 10.62
CA CYS A 283 -13.75 -3.57 12.05
C CYS A 283 -14.47 -4.67 12.85
N LYS A 284 -15.16 -5.61 12.18
CA LYS A 284 -15.71 -6.80 12.84
C LYS A 284 -14.67 -7.87 13.11
N LYS A 285 -13.58 -7.86 12.36
CA LYS A 285 -12.47 -8.81 12.50
C LYS A 285 -11.43 -8.32 13.51
N PHE A 286 -11.26 -7.01 13.63
CA PHE A 286 -10.27 -6.37 14.50
C PHE A 286 -10.94 -5.51 15.55
N PRO A 287 -10.40 -5.38 16.78
CA PRO A 287 -10.96 -4.59 17.87
C PRO A 287 -10.75 -3.09 17.64
N VAL A 288 -11.17 -2.57 16.52
CA VAL A 288 -11.02 -1.17 16.11
C VAL A 288 -12.35 -0.55 15.74
N LYS A 289 -12.42 0.78 15.85
CA LYS A 289 -13.58 1.57 15.46
C LYS A 289 -13.23 2.51 14.32
N PHE A 290 -13.89 2.35 13.18
CA PHE A 290 -13.82 3.29 12.06
C PHE A 290 -14.76 4.48 12.27
N THR A 291 -14.34 5.67 11.90
CA THR A 291 -15.15 6.89 12.00
C THR A 291 -14.92 7.76 10.76
N VAL A 292 -15.99 8.11 10.07
CA VAL A 292 -15.99 9.09 8.98
C VAL A 292 -16.01 10.50 9.60
N LEU A 293 -14.96 11.28 9.39
CA LEU A 293 -14.85 12.66 9.85
C LEU A 293 -15.37 13.65 8.79
N GLU A 294 -15.15 13.33 7.52
CA GLU A 294 -15.56 14.11 6.37
C GLU A 294 -15.82 13.15 5.20
N ASN A 295 -17.06 13.10 4.73
CA ASN A 295 -17.47 12.18 3.66
C ASN A 295 -17.34 12.83 2.30
N TYR A 296 -16.81 12.10 1.30
CA TYR A 296 -16.58 12.57 -0.05
C TYR A 296 -17.85 13.17 -0.70
N ASN A 297 -18.94 12.41 -0.68
CA ASN A 297 -20.18 12.83 -1.37
C ASN A 297 -20.75 14.14 -0.79
N THR A 298 -20.71 14.29 0.54
CA THR A 298 -21.13 15.52 1.22
C THR A 298 -20.21 16.67 0.85
N THR A 299 -18.90 16.45 0.89
CA THR A 299 -17.88 17.45 0.53
C THR A 299 -18.11 18.00 -0.88
N ILE A 300 -18.32 17.13 -1.86
CA ILE A 300 -18.52 17.53 -3.26
C ILE A 300 -19.86 18.25 -3.46
N ARG A 301 -20.93 17.77 -2.84
CA ARG A 301 -22.26 18.41 -2.92
C ARG A 301 -22.25 19.84 -2.37
N GLU A 302 -21.53 20.07 -1.29
CA GLU A 302 -21.40 21.40 -0.69
C GLU A 302 -20.43 22.31 -1.47
N LEU A 303 -19.35 21.75 -2.03
CA LEU A 303 -18.34 22.48 -2.78
C LEU A 303 -18.86 23.08 -4.09
N ILE A 304 -19.48 22.24 -4.94
CA ILE A 304 -19.82 22.61 -6.31
C ILE A 304 -20.66 23.91 -6.40
N PRO A 305 -21.74 24.08 -5.66
CA PRO A 305 -22.53 25.32 -5.74
C PRO A 305 -21.75 26.57 -5.32
N LEU A 306 -20.92 26.44 -4.28
CA LEU A 306 -20.11 27.54 -3.76
C LEU A 306 -19.01 27.93 -4.75
N TYR A 307 -18.33 26.92 -5.30
CA TYR A 307 -17.30 27.13 -6.30
C TYR A 307 -17.89 27.78 -7.56
N ASN A 308 -18.98 27.24 -8.10
CA ASN A 308 -19.60 27.72 -9.34
C ASN A 308 -20.08 29.17 -9.21
N LYS A 309 -20.62 29.54 -8.04
CA LYS A 309 -20.99 30.92 -7.75
C LYS A 309 -19.78 31.87 -7.82
N LEU A 310 -18.63 31.44 -7.33
CA LEU A 310 -17.40 32.25 -7.38
C LEU A 310 -16.78 32.22 -8.78
N ALA A 311 -16.76 31.07 -9.44
CA ALA A 311 -16.24 30.88 -10.79
C ALA A 311 -16.95 31.79 -11.80
N ALA A 312 -18.30 31.84 -11.76
CA ALA A 312 -19.09 32.73 -12.61
C ALA A 312 -18.70 34.19 -12.45
N ARG A 313 -18.43 34.66 -11.22
CA ARG A 313 -17.98 36.06 -10.95
C ARG A 313 -16.57 36.33 -11.45
N LYS A 314 -15.75 35.30 -11.65
CA LYS A 314 -14.35 35.39 -12.09
C LYS A 314 -14.14 34.99 -13.54
N GLY A 315 -15.19 34.69 -14.29
CA GLY A 315 -15.11 34.21 -15.67
C GLY A 315 -14.35 32.87 -15.80
N LYS A 316 -14.46 31.99 -14.80
CA LYS A 316 -13.78 30.70 -14.77
C LYS A 316 -14.78 29.55 -15.02
N PRO A 317 -14.31 28.40 -15.54
CA PRO A 317 -15.16 27.22 -15.75
C PRO A 317 -15.85 26.74 -14.46
N SER A 318 -17.08 26.27 -14.61
CA SER A 318 -17.84 25.65 -13.54
C SER A 318 -17.42 24.18 -13.33
N LEU A 319 -17.55 23.70 -12.11
CA LEU A 319 -17.43 22.27 -11.77
C LEU A 319 -18.77 21.57 -11.99
N SER A 320 -18.68 20.27 -12.33
CA SER A 320 -19.82 19.36 -12.40
C SER A 320 -19.54 18.12 -11.55
N LEU A 321 -20.54 17.27 -11.34
CA LEU A 321 -20.39 15.96 -10.67
C LEU A 321 -19.69 14.95 -11.60
N MET A 322 -18.46 15.26 -11.98
CA MET A 322 -17.59 14.38 -12.76
C MET A 322 -16.73 13.51 -11.81
N ALA A 323 -15.99 12.59 -12.42
CA ALA A 323 -15.14 11.65 -11.65
C ALA A 323 -14.16 12.33 -10.68
N ASP A 324 -13.62 13.50 -11.00
CA ASP A 324 -12.73 14.27 -10.12
C ASP A 324 -13.01 15.79 -10.19
N PRO A 325 -14.07 16.28 -9.55
CA PRO A 325 -14.39 17.70 -9.53
C PRO A 325 -13.29 18.57 -8.90
N ILE A 326 -12.61 18.08 -7.88
CA ILE A 326 -11.54 18.82 -7.21
C ILE A 326 -10.31 18.94 -8.12
N GLY A 327 -9.92 17.86 -8.82
CA GLY A 327 -8.78 17.86 -9.72
C GLY A 327 -8.95 18.77 -10.94
N THR A 328 -10.17 19.06 -11.36
CA THR A 328 -10.45 20.00 -12.46
C THR A 328 -10.62 21.45 -12.00
N ALA A 329 -10.68 21.69 -10.68
CA ALA A 329 -10.88 23.00 -10.11
C ALA A 329 -9.65 23.92 -10.32
N ASP A 330 -9.92 25.23 -10.47
CA ASP A 330 -8.88 26.27 -10.32
C ASP A 330 -8.41 26.29 -8.85
N PRO A 331 -7.12 26.04 -8.54
CA PRO A 331 -6.65 25.90 -7.17
C PRO A 331 -6.86 27.17 -6.31
N ALA A 332 -6.81 28.37 -6.93
CA ALA A 332 -7.01 29.62 -6.22
C ALA A 332 -8.49 29.80 -5.83
N LEU A 333 -9.41 29.47 -6.74
CA LEU A 333 -10.85 29.51 -6.44
C LEU A 333 -11.22 28.44 -5.41
N LEU A 334 -10.68 27.24 -5.54
CA LEU A 334 -10.89 26.15 -4.61
C LEU A 334 -10.47 26.54 -3.19
N ARG A 335 -9.29 27.13 -3.03
CA ARG A 335 -8.80 27.66 -1.75
C ARG A 335 -9.69 28.80 -1.24
N ALA A 336 -10.09 29.73 -2.09
CA ALA A 336 -10.96 30.82 -1.68
C ALA A 336 -12.31 30.32 -1.14
N VAL A 337 -12.86 29.26 -1.72
CA VAL A 337 -14.15 28.65 -1.27
C VAL A 337 -13.96 27.85 0.02
N ARG A 338 -12.96 26.96 0.08
CA ARG A 338 -12.80 26.01 1.19
C ARG A 338 -11.98 26.53 2.37
N ALA A 339 -11.00 27.41 2.12
CA ALA A 339 -10.06 27.91 3.12
C ALA A 339 -10.04 29.45 3.21
N GLY A 340 -10.94 30.15 2.53
CA GLY A 340 -10.98 31.61 2.51
C GLY A 340 -11.29 32.26 3.86
N LYS A 341 -11.87 31.51 4.80
CA LYS A 341 -12.11 31.99 6.17
C LYS A 341 -11.13 31.31 7.13
N LYS A 342 -10.32 32.11 7.84
CA LYS A 342 -9.37 31.61 8.87
C LYS A 342 -10.04 30.70 9.90
N SER A 343 -11.30 30.96 10.25
CA SER A 343 -12.07 30.12 11.19
C SER A 343 -12.33 28.70 10.66
N GLN A 344 -12.53 28.55 9.36
CA GLN A 344 -12.69 27.21 8.74
C GLN A 344 -11.41 26.40 8.82
N VAL A 345 -10.27 27.03 8.45
CA VAL A 345 -8.94 26.39 8.55
C VAL A 345 -8.64 26.00 10.00
N LYS A 346 -8.88 26.91 10.96
CA LYS A 346 -8.66 26.65 12.39
C LYS A 346 -9.55 25.50 12.89
N LYS A 347 -10.83 25.47 12.51
CA LYS A 347 -11.76 24.38 12.89
C LYS A 347 -11.28 23.03 12.34
N TRP A 348 -10.89 23.01 11.06
CA TRP A 348 -10.39 21.82 10.37
C TRP A 348 -9.11 21.29 11.04
N LEU A 349 -8.12 22.17 11.28
CA LEU A 349 -6.87 21.83 11.95
C LEU A 349 -7.09 21.39 13.41
N SER A 350 -8.03 22.01 14.12
CA SER A 350 -8.39 21.60 15.48
C SER A 350 -8.99 20.19 15.55
N ALA A 351 -9.72 19.76 14.50
CA ALA A 351 -10.21 18.39 14.42
C ALA A 351 -9.08 17.39 14.21
N ILE A 352 -8.05 17.74 13.43
CA ILE A 352 -6.82 16.94 13.27
C ILE A 352 -6.09 16.86 14.61
N LYS A 353 -5.81 18.01 15.23
CA LYS A 353 -5.20 18.08 16.57
C LYS A 353 -5.87 17.11 17.55
N LYS A 354 -7.20 17.13 17.65
CA LYS A 354 -7.96 16.26 18.55
C LYS A 354 -7.67 14.77 18.33
N ASN A 355 -7.47 14.33 17.08
CA ASN A 355 -7.16 12.94 16.78
C ASN A 355 -5.69 12.63 17.10
N ILE A 356 -4.76 13.44 16.66
CA ILE A 356 -3.32 13.26 16.90
C ILE A 356 -3.01 13.25 18.41
N ASP A 357 -3.57 14.16 19.20
CA ASP A 357 -3.40 14.20 20.66
C ASP A 357 -3.94 12.94 21.37
N ASN A 358 -4.76 12.15 20.69
CA ASN A 358 -5.24 10.84 21.18
C ASN A 358 -4.48 9.65 20.54
N GLY A 359 -3.38 9.91 19.82
CA GLY A 359 -2.60 8.88 19.17
C GLY A 359 -3.25 8.28 17.91
N CYS A 360 -4.22 8.98 17.31
CA CYS A 360 -4.96 8.48 16.15
C CYS A 360 -4.52 9.22 14.88
N PRO A 361 -3.81 8.56 13.94
CA PRO A 361 -3.54 9.15 12.64
C PRO A 361 -4.86 9.37 11.88
N VAL A 362 -4.89 10.39 11.02
CA VAL A 362 -6.06 10.72 10.21
C VAL A 362 -5.83 10.25 8.79
N ILE A 363 -6.62 9.27 8.35
CA ILE A 363 -6.67 8.81 6.96
C ILE A 363 -7.23 9.97 6.13
N TRP A 364 -6.48 10.40 5.13
CA TRP A 364 -6.74 11.61 4.36
C TRP A 364 -6.82 11.32 2.87
N SER A 365 -8.05 11.29 2.36
CA SER A 365 -8.31 11.24 0.93
C SER A 365 -8.16 12.62 0.33
N THR A 366 -7.36 12.75 -0.73
CA THR A 366 -6.98 14.02 -1.31
C THR A 366 -6.88 13.95 -2.83
N THR A 367 -6.91 15.09 -3.50
CA THR A 367 -6.58 15.22 -4.92
C THR A 367 -5.20 15.84 -5.09
N LEU A 368 -4.30 15.12 -5.78
CA LEU A 368 -2.92 15.54 -6.03
C LEU A 368 -2.79 16.58 -7.15
N GLY A 369 -1.63 17.24 -7.22
CA GLY A 369 -1.25 18.13 -8.30
C GLY A 369 -1.85 19.53 -8.26
N LEU A 370 -2.53 19.90 -7.16
CA LEU A 370 -3.10 21.23 -6.97
C LEU A 370 -2.12 22.23 -6.37
N TYR A 371 -1.21 21.76 -5.54
CA TYR A 371 -0.19 22.57 -4.87
C TYR A 371 1.17 21.89 -4.95
N PRO A 372 2.28 22.65 -5.02
CA PRO A 372 3.63 22.10 -5.00
C PRO A 372 3.91 21.34 -3.69
N GLU A 373 4.64 20.24 -3.80
CA GLU A 373 5.09 19.43 -2.67
C GLU A 373 6.59 19.13 -2.75
N THR A 374 7.22 18.96 -1.60
CA THR A 374 8.63 18.58 -1.46
C THR A 374 8.71 17.39 -0.51
N PRO A 375 9.36 16.28 -0.91
CA PRO A 375 9.87 16.00 -2.27
C PRO A 375 8.75 15.94 -3.33
N ALA A 376 9.13 15.97 -4.59
CA ALA A 376 8.18 15.83 -5.69
C ALA A 376 7.45 14.48 -5.59
N ILE A 377 6.17 14.47 -5.94
CA ILE A 377 5.34 13.26 -5.87
C ILE A 377 5.42 12.47 -7.17
N PRO A 378 5.43 11.12 -7.12
CA PRO A 378 5.46 10.28 -8.32
C PRO A 378 4.21 10.44 -9.20
N GLN A 379 3.04 10.65 -8.57
CA GLN A 379 1.76 10.81 -9.25
C GLN A 379 1.45 12.28 -9.48
N ALA A 380 1.37 12.71 -10.73
CA ALA A 380 1.18 14.12 -11.07
C ALA A 380 -0.22 14.67 -10.72
N ARG A 381 -1.29 13.86 -10.88
CA ARG A 381 -2.68 14.23 -10.61
C ARG A 381 -3.52 13.01 -10.22
N GLY A 382 -4.70 13.28 -9.63
CA GLY A 382 -5.73 12.29 -9.32
C GLY A 382 -5.96 12.08 -7.83
N GLY A 383 -6.87 11.18 -7.52
CA GLY A 383 -7.18 10.79 -6.14
C GLY A 383 -6.02 10.04 -5.50
N HIS A 384 -5.78 10.28 -4.22
CA HIS A 384 -4.76 9.59 -3.45
C HIS A 384 -5.13 9.52 -1.98
N MET A 385 -4.66 8.48 -1.28
CA MET A 385 -4.87 8.31 0.14
C MET A 385 -3.54 8.46 0.90
N ARG A 386 -3.58 9.24 1.98
CA ARG A 386 -2.44 9.60 2.83
C ARG A 386 -2.78 9.46 4.31
N LEU A 387 -1.77 9.59 5.16
CA LEU A 387 -1.97 9.75 6.60
C LEU A 387 -1.50 11.12 7.07
N ILE A 388 -2.40 11.87 7.72
CA ILE A 388 -1.97 13.00 8.54
C ILE A 388 -1.53 12.41 9.88
N ILE A 389 -0.28 12.64 10.23
CA ILE A 389 0.36 12.12 11.44
C ILE A 389 0.67 13.22 12.45
N GLY A 390 0.47 14.51 12.07
CA GLY A 390 0.79 15.60 12.97
C GLY A 390 0.25 16.96 12.52
N TYR A 391 0.57 17.96 13.32
CA TYR A 391 0.16 19.35 13.09
C TYR A 391 1.12 20.35 13.74
N ASN A 392 1.06 21.60 13.27
CA ASN A 392 1.59 22.78 13.96
C ASN A 392 0.51 23.86 13.99
N MET A 393 0.01 24.19 15.19
CA MET A 393 -1.07 25.20 15.34
C MET A 393 -0.58 26.61 15.13
N LYS A 394 0.69 26.91 15.44
CA LYS A 394 1.31 28.24 15.29
C LYS A 394 1.50 28.56 13.81
N GLU A 395 2.11 27.63 13.08
CA GLU A 395 2.40 27.76 11.65
C GLU A 395 1.19 27.42 10.75
N GLN A 396 0.10 26.89 11.33
CA GLN A 396 -1.08 26.39 10.62
C GLN A 396 -0.70 25.38 9.52
N THR A 397 0.08 24.37 9.90
CA THR A 397 0.51 23.28 9.01
C THR A 397 0.01 21.94 9.51
N ILE A 398 -0.13 20.99 8.59
CA ILE A 398 -0.22 19.57 8.90
C ILE A 398 1.13 18.90 8.63
N ILE A 399 1.36 17.80 9.34
CA ILE A 399 2.43 16.85 9.07
C ILE A 399 1.77 15.58 8.56
N TYR A 400 2.24 15.08 7.44
CA TYR A 400 1.64 13.90 6.78
C TYR A 400 2.70 13.00 6.18
N THR A 401 2.30 11.80 5.83
CA THR A 401 3.14 10.76 5.25
C THR A 401 2.42 10.08 4.09
N ASP A 402 3.16 9.73 3.06
CA ASP A 402 2.70 9.00 1.89
C ASP A 402 3.12 7.52 1.92
N SER A 403 2.56 6.72 1.01
CA SER A 403 2.88 5.31 0.80
C SER A 403 3.81 5.08 -0.41
N TRP A 404 4.77 5.98 -0.62
CA TRP A 404 5.74 5.92 -1.74
C TRP A 404 7.18 5.63 -1.31
N GLY A 405 7.37 5.05 -0.13
CA GLY A 405 8.68 4.66 0.37
C GLY A 405 9.55 5.80 0.83
N GLY A 406 10.86 5.62 0.70
CA GLY A 406 11.88 6.52 1.21
C GLY A 406 11.74 7.97 0.78
N GLY A 407 11.92 8.90 1.73
CA GLY A 407 11.75 10.34 1.54
C GLY A 407 10.31 10.84 1.65
N HIS A 408 9.33 9.95 1.83
CA HIS A 408 7.91 10.32 1.96
C HIS A 408 7.34 10.07 3.36
N GLU A 409 8.18 9.76 4.35
CA GLU A 409 7.79 9.37 5.71
C GLU A 409 7.23 10.55 6.52
N LYS A 410 7.76 11.75 6.30
CA LYS A 410 7.38 12.95 7.05
C LYS A 410 7.46 14.19 6.19
N LYS A 411 6.30 14.68 5.77
CA LYS A 411 6.13 15.86 4.92
C LYS A 411 5.25 16.87 5.63
N SER A 412 5.32 18.13 5.23
CA SER A 412 4.47 19.18 5.79
C SER A 412 3.79 20.00 4.70
N MET A 413 2.62 20.55 5.02
CA MET A 413 1.85 21.41 4.12
C MET A 413 1.05 22.44 4.91
N LYS A 414 0.82 23.63 4.35
CA LYS A 414 -0.10 24.60 4.94
C LYS A 414 -1.53 24.03 5.01
N ALA A 415 -2.18 24.19 6.16
CA ALA A 415 -3.50 23.63 6.41
C ALA A 415 -4.58 24.14 5.43
N GLU A 416 -4.43 25.36 4.91
CA GLU A 416 -5.32 25.91 3.89
C GLU A 416 -5.24 25.17 2.55
N ASN A 417 -4.03 24.75 2.15
CA ASN A 417 -3.83 23.92 0.94
C ASN A 417 -4.39 22.52 1.17
N ALA A 418 -4.03 21.91 2.30
CA ALA A 418 -4.52 20.57 2.67
C ALA A 418 -6.06 20.52 2.75
N LEU A 419 -6.70 21.50 3.41
CA LEU A 419 -8.16 21.59 3.45
C LEU A 419 -8.75 21.73 2.03
N SER A 420 -8.11 22.54 1.17
CA SER A 420 -8.62 22.78 -0.19
C SER A 420 -8.63 21.51 -1.03
N MET A 421 -7.61 20.68 -0.94
CA MET A 421 -7.47 19.45 -1.73
C MET A 421 -8.09 18.20 -1.08
N THR A 422 -8.71 18.32 0.10
CA THR A 422 -9.32 17.19 0.82
C THR A 422 -10.57 16.68 0.09
N ASN A 423 -10.63 15.38 -0.15
CA ASN A 423 -11.81 14.66 -0.63
C ASN A 423 -12.60 14.07 0.54
N GLY A 424 -11.91 13.51 1.52
CA GLY A 424 -12.51 12.90 2.71
C GLY A 424 -11.49 12.70 3.81
N ARG A 425 -11.97 12.47 5.03
CA ARG A 425 -11.12 12.16 6.19
C ARG A 425 -11.76 11.12 7.06
N TYR A 426 -10.93 10.22 7.56
CA TYR A 426 -11.38 9.09 8.37
C TYR A 426 -10.41 8.82 9.51
N THR A 427 -10.84 8.09 10.53
CA THR A 427 -9.97 7.57 11.59
C THR A 427 -10.32 6.14 11.92
N ILE A 428 -9.28 5.37 12.26
CA ILE A 428 -9.40 4.07 12.91
C ILE A 428 -8.87 4.24 14.34
N ARG A 429 -9.57 3.73 15.33
CA ARG A 429 -9.20 3.82 16.74
C ARG A 429 -9.27 2.45 17.40
N LEU A 430 -8.32 2.17 18.28
CA LEU A 430 -8.36 1.03 19.21
C LEU A 430 -9.48 1.18 20.24
#